data_c9fa0353f5b8d6c3ccf94edba5d8ab12
#
_entry.id   c9fa0353f5b8d6c3ccf94edba5d8ab12
#
_cell.length_a   1.000
_cell.length_b   1.000
_cell.length_c   1.000
_cell.angle_alpha   90.00
_cell.angle_beta   90.00
_cell.angle_gamma   90.00
#
_symmetry.space_group_name_H-M   'P 1'
#
loop_
_entity.id
_entity.type
_entity.pdbx_description
1 polymer ?
#
loop_
_entity_poly.entity_id
_entity_poly.type
_entity_poly.pdbx_seq_one_letter_code
_entity_poly.pdbx_strand_id
1 'polypeptide(L)'
;MLELIQHDSSYHLWAPSAQEKWYLITSLDDYSRYILYAQLLKKETSWAHIVALETMILTHGLPFSYYVDSHSIFRFVQGRDSFWRKHHTLTDESDPQWKQVLYDCNVKIIYALSPQAKGKIERPYQWLQDRIVRTCVRENVSDIRQAQTILNQEIRRYNFRQVHSTTQEVPYFRLQKALTEGTSLFREFKVRPPYQSVKDIFCLRLDRTVDSYRRVSFKSLVLKVNGVTQGDKVNIRIYPMNHLLSELRFWCNDRLVDVQRAKNRDLHLSIL
;
A
#
# COMPACT_ATOMS: atom_id res chain seq x y z
N MET A 1 20.31 2.34 12.37
CA MET A 1 19.91 0.98 11.93
C MET A 1 18.69 1.11 11.06
N LEU A 2 18.76 0.67 9.80
CA LEU A 2 17.62 0.65 8.88
C LEU A 2 16.72 -0.54 9.25
N GLU A 3 15.58 -0.29 9.87
CA GLU A 3 14.79 -1.32 10.53
C GLU A 3 13.28 -1.10 10.35
N LEU A 4 12.86 0.15 10.48
CA LEU A 4 11.48 0.55 10.62
C LEU A 4 11.07 1.50 9.51
N ILE A 5 9.99 1.16 8.83
CA ILE A 5 9.35 2.04 7.85
C ILE A 5 8.15 2.71 8.49
N GLN A 6 8.11 4.01 8.49
CA GLN A 6 6.91 4.78 8.80
C GLN A 6 6.07 4.92 7.53
N HIS A 7 4.82 4.48 7.59
CA HIS A 7 3.89 4.52 6.47
C HIS A 7 2.63 5.28 6.87
N ASP A 8 2.22 6.21 6.03
CA ASP A 8 1.13 7.12 6.33
C ASP A 8 0.49 7.70 5.08
N SER A 9 -0.69 8.29 5.22
CA SER A 9 -1.33 9.09 4.19
C SER A 9 -1.74 10.46 4.73
N SER A 10 -1.72 11.47 3.85
CA SER A 10 -2.13 12.83 4.16
C SER A 10 -3.12 13.35 3.13
N TYR A 11 -4.33 13.75 3.59
CA TYR A 11 -5.38 14.31 2.76
C TYR A 11 -5.32 15.83 2.80
N HIS A 12 -4.90 16.44 1.69
CA HIS A 12 -4.65 17.88 1.62
C HIS A 12 -4.96 18.46 0.23
N LEU A 13 -5.12 19.81 0.18
CA LEU A 13 -5.23 20.55 -1.09
C LEU A 13 -3.83 20.80 -1.67
N TRP A 14 -3.24 19.74 -2.26
CA TRP A 14 -1.87 19.75 -2.77
C TRP A 14 -1.64 20.67 -3.96
N ALA A 15 -2.68 20.87 -4.80
CA ALA A 15 -2.70 21.81 -5.91
C ALA A 15 -3.94 22.68 -5.80
N PRO A 16 -3.86 23.90 -5.26
CA PRO A 16 -5.02 24.76 -5.02
C PRO A 16 -5.86 25.05 -6.26
N SER A 17 -5.23 25.17 -7.44
CA SER A 17 -5.93 25.38 -8.72
C SER A 17 -6.80 24.20 -9.15
N ALA A 18 -6.57 23.00 -8.61
CA ALA A 18 -7.40 21.82 -8.86
C ALA A 18 -8.76 21.87 -8.13
N GLN A 19 -8.89 22.70 -7.08
CA GLN A 19 -10.09 22.84 -6.25
C GLN A 19 -10.57 21.51 -5.61
N GLU A 20 -9.74 20.46 -5.61
CA GLU A 20 -10.00 19.18 -4.99
C GLU A 20 -8.80 18.76 -4.11
N LYS A 21 -9.09 18.05 -3.02
CA LYS A 21 -8.06 17.47 -2.17
C LYS A 21 -7.66 16.11 -2.67
N TRP A 22 -6.37 15.79 -2.54
CA TRP A 22 -5.83 14.48 -2.88
C TRP A 22 -5.15 13.84 -1.67
N TYR A 23 -5.01 12.53 -1.71
CA TYR A 23 -4.24 11.76 -0.75
C TYR A 23 -2.79 11.67 -1.21
N LEU A 24 -1.86 11.92 -0.32
CA LEU A 24 -0.44 11.62 -0.49
C LEU A 24 -0.09 10.42 0.39
N ILE A 25 0.18 9.26 -0.21
CA ILE A 25 0.69 8.09 0.49
C ILE A 25 2.20 8.14 0.47
N THR A 26 2.85 7.97 1.64
CA THR A 26 4.31 7.93 1.76
C THR A 26 4.80 6.76 2.60
N SER A 27 6.00 6.29 2.26
CA SER A 27 6.80 5.40 3.10
C SER A 27 8.16 6.03 3.37
N LEU A 28 8.51 6.20 4.63
CA LEU A 28 9.72 6.86 5.11
C LEU A 28 10.56 5.88 5.92
N ASP A 29 11.85 5.79 5.63
CA ASP A 29 12.78 5.09 6.52
C ASP A 29 12.99 5.87 7.83
N ASP A 30 12.70 5.23 8.97
CA ASP A 30 12.75 5.89 10.28
C ASP A 30 14.15 6.33 10.69
N TYR A 31 15.18 5.63 10.26
CA TYR A 31 16.56 5.95 10.61
C TYR A 31 17.11 7.10 9.76
N SER A 32 17.09 6.95 8.43
CA SER A 32 17.71 7.91 7.52
C SER A 32 16.84 9.12 7.22
N ARG A 33 15.54 9.03 7.43
CA ARG A 33 14.52 9.98 6.97
C ARG A 33 14.36 10.01 5.45
N TYR A 34 14.91 9.03 4.75
CA TYR A 34 14.78 8.91 3.31
C TYR A 34 13.35 8.52 2.95
N ILE A 35 12.72 9.26 2.04
CA ILE A 35 11.40 8.95 1.51
C ILE A 35 11.57 7.89 0.44
N LEU A 36 11.10 6.67 0.73
CA LEU A 36 11.22 5.48 -0.12
C LEU A 36 10.11 5.39 -1.17
N TYR A 37 8.93 5.92 -0.83
CA TYR A 37 7.75 5.92 -1.70
C TYR A 37 6.91 7.16 -1.44
N ALA A 38 6.35 7.76 -2.51
CA ALA A 38 5.35 8.82 -2.40
C ALA A 38 4.50 8.91 -3.66
N GLN A 39 3.18 8.93 -3.49
CA GLN A 39 2.22 8.96 -4.58
C GLN A 39 1.00 9.80 -4.21
N LEU A 40 0.62 10.72 -5.13
CA LEU A 40 -0.65 11.45 -5.05
C LEU A 40 -1.78 10.60 -5.66
N LEU A 41 -2.92 10.56 -4.99
CA LEU A 41 -4.09 9.79 -5.39
C LEU A 41 -5.38 10.57 -5.13
N LYS A 42 -6.39 10.42 -5.99
CA LYS A 42 -7.71 11.01 -5.77
C LYS A 42 -8.49 10.29 -4.68
N LYS A 43 -8.24 8.99 -4.50
CA LYS A 43 -8.89 8.15 -3.49
C LYS A 43 -7.86 7.28 -2.76
N GLU A 44 -7.99 7.21 -1.46
CA GLU A 44 -7.25 6.26 -0.64
C GLU A 44 -7.98 4.91 -0.63
N THR A 45 -7.26 3.86 -0.98
CA THR A 45 -7.80 2.49 -1.03
C THR A 45 -6.81 1.49 -0.45
N SER A 46 -7.26 0.35 0.02
CA SER A 46 -6.37 -0.74 0.46
C SER A 46 -5.42 -1.17 -0.65
N TRP A 47 -5.88 -1.15 -1.91
CA TRP A 47 -5.03 -1.45 -3.07
C TRP A 47 -3.89 -0.45 -3.23
N ALA A 48 -4.14 0.84 -3.06
CA ALA A 48 -3.10 1.87 -3.15
C ALA A 48 -1.98 1.65 -2.11
N HIS A 49 -2.34 1.25 -0.89
CA HIS A 49 -1.37 0.91 0.15
C HIS A 49 -0.62 -0.41 -0.15
N ILE A 50 -1.27 -1.39 -0.77
CA ILE A 50 -0.61 -2.62 -1.24
C ILE A 50 0.40 -2.30 -2.36
N VAL A 51 0.05 -1.45 -3.32
CA VAL A 51 0.97 -0.97 -4.38
C VAL A 51 2.18 -0.24 -3.78
N ALA A 52 1.95 0.58 -2.75
CA ALA A 52 3.04 1.25 -2.04
C ALA A 52 4.00 0.24 -1.38
N LEU A 53 3.46 -0.82 -0.73
CA LEU A 53 4.24 -1.92 -0.16
C LEU A 53 5.02 -2.67 -1.24
N GLU A 54 4.35 -3.09 -2.32
CA GLU A 54 4.95 -3.82 -3.43
C GLU A 54 6.12 -3.04 -4.01
N THR A 55 5.88 -1.76 -4.37
CA THR A 55 6.91 -0.90 -4.96
C THR A 55 8.09 -0.74 -4.01
N MET A 56 7.84 -0.45 -2.73
CA MET A 56 8.90 -0.28 -1.74
C MET A 56 9.70 -1.56 -1.53
N ILE A 57 9.03 -2.70 -1.36
CA ILE A 57 9.68 -3.99 -1.09
C ILE A 57 10.48 -4.47 -2.31
N LEU A 58 9.95 -4.34 -3.52
CA LEU A 58 10.66 -4.75 -4.75
C LEU A 58 11.85 -3.85 -5.06
N THR A 59 11.82 -2.58 -4.64
CA THR A 59 12.91 -1.62 -4.91
C THR A 59 14.00 -1.65 -3.84
N HIS A 60 13.61 -1.78 -2.56
CA HIS A 60 14.53 -1.60 -1.43
C HIS A 60 14.71 -2.85 -0.56
N GLY A 61 13.87 -3.88 -0.76
CA GLY A 61 13.87 -5.09 0.05
C GLY A 61 12.85 -5.05 1.20
N LEU A 62 12.83 -6.13 1.98
CA LEU A 62 11.93 -6.33 3.11
C LEU A 62 12.46 -5.61 4.36
N PRO A 63 11.74 -4.65 4.94
CA PRO A 63 12.09 -4.07 6.23
C PRO A 63 11.82 -5.08 7.36
N PHE A 64 12.32 -4.80 8.54
CA PHE A 64 12.00 -5.58 9.72
C PHE A 64 10.57 -5.30 10.22
N SER A 65 10.16 -4.03 10.20
CA SER A 65 8.85 -3.62 10.68
C SER A 65 8.28 -2.40 9.96
N TYR A 66 6.95 -2.30 9.98
CA TYR A 66 6.17 -1.12 9.58
C TYR A 66 5.53 -0.46 10.79
N TYR A 67 5.60 0.86 10.84
CA TYR A 67 4.95 1.71 11.84
C TYR A 67 3.82 2.49 11.18
N VAL A 68 2.59 2.24 11.63
CA VAL A 68 1.37 2.82 11.07
C VAL A 68 0.47 3.33 12.18
N ASP A 69 -0.51 4.16 11.83
CA ASP A 69 -1.56 4.55 12.78
C ASP A 69 -2.62 3.46 12.95
N SER A 70 -3.61 3.76 13.77
CA SER A 70 -4.77 2.88 13.97
C SER A 70 -5.90 3.16 12.97
N HIS A 71 -5.57 3.62 11.74
CA HIS A 71 -6.55 3.81 10.68
C HIS A 71 -7.17 2.48 10.25
N SER A 72 -8.43 2.49 9.80
CA SER A 72 -9.19 1.27 9.43
C SER A 72 -8.55 0.45 8.29
N ILE A 73 -7.73 1.07 7.44
CA ILE A 73 -6.97 0.38 6.39
C ILE A 73 -5.88 -0.51 6.99
N PHE A 74 -5.31 -0.13 8.14
CA PHE A 74 -4.18 -0.82 8.77
C PHE A 74 -4.61 -1.71 9.94
N ARG A 75 -5.73 -1.40 10.58
CA ARG A 75 -6.19 -2.11 11.76
C ARG A 75 -7.70 -2.27 11.76
N PHE A 76 -8.17 -3.48 11.99
CA PHE A 76 -9.57 -3.72 12.34
C PHE A 76 -9.83 -3.20 13.77
N VAL A 77 -10.75 -2.25 13.91
CA VAL A 77 -11.18 -1.72 15.20
C VAL A 77 -12.64 -2.13 15.43
N GLN A 78 -12.85 -3.11 16.29
CA GLN A 78 -14.20 -3.53 16.71
C GLN A 78 -14.94 -2.34 17.34
N GLY A 79 -16.14 -2.01 16.84
CA GLY A 79 -17.00 -0.97 17.40
C GLY A 79 -16.94 0.41 16.75
N ARG A 80 -16.06 0.67 15.79
CA ARG A 80 -16.04 1.93 15.00
C ARG A 80 -16.86 1.89 13.71
N ASP A 81 -17.40 0.74 13.35
CA ASP A 81 -18.25 0.62 12.18
C ASP A 81 -19.63 1.17 12.47
N SER A 82 -19.90 2.39 11.98
CA SER A 82 -21.24 2.90 11.91
C SER A 82 -22.10 1.96 11.05
N PHE A 83 -23.36 1.80 11.42
CA PHE A 83 -24.37 0.97 10.75
C PHE A 83 -24.39 1.13 9.21
N TRP A 84 -23.93 2.28 8.69
CA TRP A 84 -23.86 2.62 7.26
C TRP A 84 -22.65 2.03 6.52
N ARG A 85 -21.55 1.67 7.18
CA ARG A 85 -20.38 1.06 6.55
C ARG A 85 -20.51 -0.44 6.33
N LYS A 86 -21.44 -1.12 7.00
CA LYS A 86 -21.68 -2.55 6.85
C LYS A 86 -22.08 -3.00 5.44
N HIS A 87 -22.51 -2.09 4.59
CA HIS A 87 -22.94 -2.41 3.23
C HIS A 87 -21.88 -2.21 2.14
N HIS A 88 -20.71 -1.67 2.45
CA HIS A 88 -19.69 -1.36 1.45
C HIS A 88 -18.37 -2.12 1.60
N THR A 89 -18.16 -2.85 2.68
CA THR A 89 -16.98 -3.70 2.85
C THR A 89 -17.28 -5.11 2.35
N LEU A 90 -16.28 -5.75 1.74
CA LEU A 90 -16.25 -7.19 1.47
C LEU A 90 -16.24 -7.87 2.86
N THR A 91 -17.41 -8.26 3.34
CA THR A 91 -17.81 -8.30 4.74
C THR A 91 -17.33 -9.50 5.54
N ASP A 92 -16.44 -10.34 5.03
CA ASP A 92 -16.00 -11.56 5.71
C ASP A 92 -14.56 -11.53 6.22
N GLU A 93 -13.89 -10.37 6.17
CA GLU A 93 -12.48 -10.29 6.55
C GLU A 93 -12.29 -9.71 7.94
N SER A 94 -11.76 -10.54 8.83
CA SER A 94 -11.36 -10.14 10.19
C SER A 94 -10.09 -9.27 10.22
N ASP A 95 -9.25 -9.35 9.18
CA ASP A 95 -8.00 -8.60 9.08
C ASP A 95 -7.92 -7.74 7.81
N PRO A 96 -7.39 -6.49 7.90
CA PRO A 96 -7.19 -5.63 6.74
C PRO A 96 -6.30 -6.28 5.67
N GLN A 97 -6.65 -6.11 4.39
CA GLN A 97 -5.93 -6.64 3.23
C GLN A 97 -4.42 -6.33 3.25
N TRP A 98 -4.08 -5.10 3.59
CA TRP A 98 -2.71 -4.63 3.73
C TRP A 98 -1.92 -5.41 4.79
N LYS A 99 -2.54 -5.71 5.93
CA LYS A 99 -1.95 -6.49 7.03
C LYS A 99 -1.62 -7.92 6.60
N GLN A 100 -2.51 -8.55 5.82
CA GLN A 100 -2.30 -9.90 5.30
C GLN A 100 -1.05 -9.98 4.40
N VAL A 101 -0.80 -8.95 3.58
CA VAL A 101 0.41 -8.86 2.75
C VAL A 101 1.68 -8.84 3.62
N LEU A 102 1.68 -8.07 4.70
CA LEU A 102 2.83 -8.01 5.62
C LEU A 102 3.07 -9.33 6.37
N TYR A 103 2.01 -10.06 6.71
CA TYR A 103 2.15 -11.40 7.30
C TYR A 103 2.81 -12.37 6.32
N ASP A 104 2.41 -12.39 5.04
CA ASP A 104 3.05 -13.23 4.04
C ASP A 104 4.53 -12.87 3.82
N CYS A 105 4.86 -11.61 3.97
CA CYS A 105 6.23 -11.11 3.88
C CYS A 105 7.05 -11.34 5.18
N ASN A 106 6.42 -11.84 6.25
CA ASN A 106 7.02 -11.94 7.59
C ASN A 106 7.62 -10.61 8.06
N VAL A 107 6.83 -9.54 7.93
CA VAL A 107 7.15 -8.17 8.35
C VAL A 107 6.27 -7.79 9.54
N LYS A 108 6.90 -7.33 10.62
CA LYS A 108 6.20 -6.94 11.85
C LYS A 108 5.42 -5.62 11.64
N ILE A 109 4.23 -5.53 12.22
CA ILE A 109 3.44 -4.31 12.26
C ILE A 109 3.48 -3.73 13.68
N ILE A 110 3.76 -2.44 13.77
CA ILE A 110 3.75 -1.66 15.01
C ILE A 110 2.72 -0.55 14.84
N TYR A 111 1.74 -0.51 15.71
CA TYR A 111 0.72 0.54 15.70
C TYR A 111 1.11 1.69 16.62
N ALA A 112 0.95 2.92 16.13
CA ALA A 112 1.15 4.12 16.93
C ALA A 112 0.15 4.14 18.11
N LEU A 113 0.66 4.32 19.30
CA LEU A 113 -0.16 4.39 20.52
C LEU A 113 -0.87 5.75 20.66
N SER A 114 -0.33 6.78 20.03
CA SER A 114 -0.90 8.13 20.03
C SER A 114 -0.55 8.88 18.74
N PRO A 115 -1.34 9.90 18.34
CA PRO A 115 -1.00 10.76 17.19
C PRO A 115 0.39 11.40 17.34
N GLN A 116 0.78 11.83 18.54
CA GLN A 116 2.08 12.47 18.82
C GLN A 116 3.27 11.55 18.54
N ALA A 117 3.08 10.23 18.60
CA ALA A 117 4.12 9.25 18.30
C ALA A 117 4.54 9.24 16.82
N LYS A 118 3.79 9.91 15.93
CA LYS A 118 4.07 10.04 14.49
C LYS A 118 4.84 11.30 14.08
N GLY A 119 5.27 12.13 15.00
CA GLY A 119 5.96 13.40 14.69
C GLY A 119 7.15 13.29 13.73
N LYS A 120 7.71 12.10 13.53
CA LYS A 120 8.80 11.87 12.59
C LYS A 120 8.36 11.87 11.12
N ILE A 121 7.15 11.38 10.80
CA ILE A 121 6.59 11.39 9.44
C ILE A 121 5.82 12.68 9.17
N GLU A 122 5.31 13.35 10.19
CA GLU A 122 4.59 14.63 10.07
C GLU A 122 5.50 15.76 9.57
N ARG A 123 6.76 15.80 10.00
CA ARG A 123 7.73 16.85 9.57
C ARG A 123 8.00 16.81 8.06
N PRO A 124 8.30 15.68 7.41
CA PRO A 124 8.36 15.58 5.96
C PRO A 124 7.07 16.05 5.28
N TYR A 125 5.89 15.74 5.83
CA TYR A 125 4.63 16.23 5.27
C TYR A 125 4.53 17.75 5.31
N GLN A 126 4.87 18.40 6.43
CA GLN A 126 4.87 19.86 6.52
C GLN A 126 5.81 20.48 5.49
N TRP A 127 7.03 19.91 5.33
CA TRP A 127 7.98 20.36 4.34
C TRP A 127 7.47 20.18 2.91
N LEU A 128 6.87 19.04 2.60
CA LEU A 128 6.29 18.75 1.29
C LEU A 128 5.07 19.65 1.01
N GLN A 129 4.19 19.85 1.99
CA GLN A 129 3.04 20.76 1.86
C GLN A 129 3.48 22.17 1.49
N ASP A 130 4.44 22.72 2.21
CA ASP A 130 4.94 24.06 1.90
C ASP A 130 5.48 24.16 0.47
N ARG A 131 6.30 23.21 0.04
CA ARG A 131 6.99 23.23 -1.25
C ARG A 131 6.08 22.93 -2.42
N ILE A 132 5.32 21.84 -2.33
CA ILE A 132 4.46 21.38 -3.42
C ILE A 132 3.35 22.39 -3.66
N VAL A 133 2.66 22.85 -2.61
CA VAL A 133 1.55 23.80 -2.74
C VAL A 133 2.04 25.10 -3.38
N ARG A 134 3.14 25.67 -2.92
CA ARG A 134 3.71 26.90 -3.51
C ARG A 134 4.10 26.72 -4.97
N THR A 135 4.72 25.60 -5.32
CA THR A 135 5.11 25.32 -6.70
C THR A 135 3.91 25.11 -7.58
N CYS A 136 2.91 24.35 -7.13
CA CYS A 136 1.66 24.13 -7.87
C CYS A 136 0.88 25.46 -8.11
N VAL A 137 0.86 26.36 -7.14
CA VAL A 137 0.24 27.68 -7.30
C VAL A 137 1.01 28.51 -8.32
N ARG A 138 2.34 28.60 -8.20
CA ARG A 138 3.19 29.36 -9.10
C ARG A 138 3.08 28.91 -10.56
N GLU A 139 2.95 27.59 -10.76
CA GLU A 139 2.87 26.97 -12.09
C GLU A 139 1.43 26.73 -12.55
N ASN A 140 0.43 27.20 -11.78
CA ASN A 140 -1.01 27.05 -12.04
C ASN A 140 -1.43 25.60 -12.33
N VAL A 141 -0.89 24.65 -11.53
CA VAL A 141 -1.13 23.21 -11.71
C VAL A 141 -2.51 22.83 -11.19
N SER A 142 -3.32 22.19 -12.04
CA SER A 142 -4.66 21.67 -11.73
C SER A 142 -4.79 20.15 -11.96
N ASP A 143 -3.81 19.54 -12.60
CA ASP A 143 -3.79 18.11 -12.91
C ASP A 143 -2.90 17.32 -11.94
N ILE A 144 -3.39 16.18 -11.46
CA ILE A 144 -2.70 15.35 -10.48
C ILE A 144 -1.38 14.76 -11.02
N ARG A 145 -1.25 14.53 -12.34
CA ARG A 145 -0.02 14.00 -12.94
C ARG A 145 1.07 15.06 -12.96
N GLN A 146 0.71 16.32 -13.24
CA GLN A 146 1.65 17.44 -13.14
C GLN A 146 2.08 17.64 -11.68
N ALA A 147 1.14 17.60 -10.73
CA ALA A 147 1.44 17.68 -9.29
C ALA A 147 2.35 16.52 -8.83
N GLN A 148 2.15 15.30 -9.37
CA GLN A 148 3.04 14.16 -9.10
C GLN A 148 4.45 14.40 -9.61
N THR A 149 4.61 15.06 -10.75
CA THR A 149 5.93 15.41 -11.29
C THR A 149 6.67 16.38 -10.35
N ILE A 150 5.96 17.40 -9.84
CA ILE A 150 6.49 18.33 -8.83
C ILE A 150 6.83 17.59 -7.54
N LEU A 151 5.95 16.73 -7.05
CA LEU A 151 6.22 15.89 -5.88
C LEU A 151 7.51 15.09 -6.04
N ASN A 152 7.70 14.43 -7.17
CA ASN A 152 8.90 13.63 -7.45
C ASN A 152 10.19 14.48 -7.44
N GLN A 153 10.13 15.71 -7.98
CA GLN A 153 11.25 16.65 -7.95
C GLN A 153 11.58 17.10 -6.52
N GLU A 154 10.56 17.43 -5.73
CA GLU A 154 10.76 17.87 -4.34
C GLU A 154 11.23 16.71 -3.43
N ILE A 155 10.75 15.49 -3.64
CA ILE A 155 11.28 14.30 -2.94
C ILE A 155 12.74 14.06 -3.28
N ARG A 156 13.10 14.16 -4.57
CA ARG A 156 14.51 14.05 -4.98
C ARG A 156 15.36 15.13 -4.30
N ARG A 157 14.86 16.36 -4.22
CA ARG A 157 15.54 17.45 -3.50
C ARG A 157 15.67 17.13 -2.02
N TYR A 158 14.59 16.70 -1.37
CA TYR A 158 14.59 16.32 0.05
C TYR A 158 15.59 15.20 0.32
N ASN A 159 15.53 14.13 -0.42
CA ASN A 159 16.36 12.96 -0.21
C ASN A 159 17.85 13.21 -0.44
N PHE A 160 18.22 14.02 -1.46
CA PHE A 160 19.62 14.13 -1.92
C PHE A 160 20.31 15.46 -1.57
N ARG A 161 19.56 16.49 -1.18
CA ARG A 161 20.12 17.83 -0.99
C ARG A 161 19.75 18.50 0.32
N GLN A 162 18.63 18.10 0.92
CA GLN A 162 18.13 18.74 2.14
C GLN A 162 18.79 18.13 3.36
N VAL A 163 19.47 18.95 4.16
CA VAL A 163 19.93 18.55 5.50
C VAL A 163 18.72 18.47 6.41
N HIS A 164 18.49 17.30 6.99
CA HIS A 164 17.36 17.08 7.89
C HIS A 164 17.65 17.69 9.27
N SER A 165 16.72 18.51 9.79
CA SER A 165 16.93 19.30 11.01
C SER A 165 17.26 18.48 12.26
N THR A 166 16.73 17.26 12.38
CA THR A 166 16.98 16.41 13.56
C THR A 166 18.26 15.57 13.43
N THR A 167 18.53 15.04 12.24
CA THR A 167 19.69 14.15 12.03
C THR A 167 20.95 14.91 11.65
N GLN A 168 20.83 16.19 11.26
CA GLN A 168 21.90 17.06 10.76
C GLN A 168 22.66 16.48 9.55
N GLU A 169 22.03 15.51 8.86
CA GLU A 169 22.57 14.83 7.69
C GLU A 169 21.56 14.86 6.53
N VAL A 170 22.06 14.72 5.31
CA VAL A 170 21.21 14.51 4.13
C VAL A 170 20.70 13.06 4.16
N PRO A 171 19.39 12.81 4.00
CA PRO A 171 18.80 11.47 4.10
C PRO A 171 19.52 10.40 3.27
N TYR A 172 19.92 10.73 2.04
CA TYR A 172 20.64 9.82 1.16
C TYR A 172 21.98 9.36 1.74
N PHE A 173 22.79 10.27 2.23
CA PHE A 173 24.10 9.90 2.78
C PHE A 173 23.98 9.05 4.03
N ARG A 174 22.97 9.35 4.87
CA ARG A 174 22.68 8.56 6.06
C ARG A 174 22.17 7.16 5.71
N LEU A 175 21.35 7.02 4.67
CA LEU A 175 20.91 5.73 4.13
C LEU A 175 22.11 4.93 3.62
N GLN A 176 22.95 5.54 2.77
CA GLN A 176 24.12 4.88 2.20
C GLN A 176 25.11 4.42 3.27
N LYS A 177 25.37 5.28 4.27
CA LYS A 177 26.23 4.92 5.40
C LYS A 177 25.75 3.64 6.10
N ALA A 178 24.44 3.54 6.42
CA ALA A 178 23.89 2.37 7.08
C ALA A 178 23.98 1.10 6.20
N LEU A 179 23.85 1.24 4.88
CA LEU A 179 24.01 0.12 3.94
C LEU A 179 25.46 -0.35 3.87
N THR A 180 26.41 0.58 3.76
CA THR A 180 27.85 0.25 3.66
C THR A 180 28.43 -0.31 4.96
N GLU A 181 27.95 0.16 6.10
CA GLU A 181 28.36 -0.34 7.43
C GLU A 181 27.67 -1.66 7.83
N GLY A 182 26.80 -2.20 6.96
CA GLY A 182 26.05 -3.44 7.25
C GLY A 182 25.09 -3.34 8.44
N THR A 183 24.69 -2.12 8.82
CA THR A 183 23.75 -1.89 9.93
C THR A 183 22.29 -1.89 9.48
N SER A 184 22.01 -2.22 8.22
CA SER A 184 20.69 -2.38 7.67
C SER A 184 20.09 -3.74 8.03
N LEU A 185 18.84 -3.75 8.50
CA LEU A 185 18.05 -4.97 8.68
C LEU A 185 17.08 -5.23 7.51
N PHE A 186 17.23 -4.53 6.39
CA PHE A 186 16.53 -4.87 5.18
C PHE A 186 17.02 -6.18 4.61
N ARG A 187 16.09 -7.05 4.27
CA ARG A 187 16.35 -8.38 3.73
C ARG A 187 16.01 -8.42 2.25
N GLU A 188 16.69 -9.24 1.49
CA GLU A 188 16.32 -9.49 0.10
C GLU A 188 14.92 -10.12 0.03
N PHE A 189 14.06 -9.56 -0.84
CA PHE A 189 12.75 -10.14 -1.11
C PHE A 189 12.87 -11.27 -2.14
N LYS A 190 12.34 -12.43 -1.78
CA LYS A 190 12.22 -13.59 -2.68
C LYS A 190 10.85 -14.20 -2.52
N VAL A 191 10.19 -14.50 -3.63
CA VAL A 191 8.96 -15.29 -3.61
C VAL A 191 9.32 -16.71 -3.12
N ARG A 192 8.68 -17.17 -2.06
CA ARG A 192 8.93 -18.49 -1.45
C ARG A 192 7.69 -19.36 -1.57
N PRO A 193 7.86 -20.68 -1.66
CA PRO A 193 6.73 -21.60 -1.57
C PRO A 193 5.86 -21.31 -0.34
N PRO A 194 4.54 -21.44 -0.45
CA PRO A 194 3.79 -22.01 -1.58
C PRO A 194 3.57 -21.04 -2.75
N TYR A 195 3.93 -19.75 -2.63
CA TYR A 195 3.69 -18.71 -3.64
C TYR A 195 4.53 -18.93 -4.91
N GLN A 196 3.94 -18.60 -6.05
CA GLN A 196 4.56 -18.76 -7.37
C GLN A 196 4.91 -17.42 -8.01
N SER A 197 4.32 -16.33 -7.53
CA SER A 197 4.47 -14.99 -8.09
C SER A 197 4.31 -13.93 -7.00
N VAL A 198 4.86 -12.74 -7.24
CA VAL A 198 4.61 -11.53 -6.45
C VAL A 198 3.11 -11.23 -6.35
N LYS A 199 2.32 -11.56 -7.37
CA LYS A 199 0.88 -11.39 -7.41
C LYS A 199 0.11 -12.27 -6.41
N ASP A 200 0.73 -13.33 -5.92
CA ASP A 200 0.15 -14.16 -4.86
C ASP A 200 0.24 -13.48 -3.49
N ILE A 201 1.18 -12.58 -3.34
CA ILE A 201 1.47 -11.88 -2.09
C ILE A 201 0.82 -10.49 -2.09
N PHE A 202 1.16 -9.65 -3.09
CA PHE A 202 0.67 -8.28 -3.20
C PHE A 202 -0.68 -8.25 -3.95
N CYS A 203 -1.75 -8.64 -3.28
CA CYS A 203 -3.09 -8.78 -3.88
C CYS A 203 -4.19 -8.44 -2.89
N LEU A 204 -5.36 -8.16 -3.40
CA LEU A 204 -6.59 -8.19 -2.63
C LEU A 204 -7.06 -9.64 -2.49
N ARG A 205 -7.70 -10.00 -1.38
CA ARG A 205 -8.07 -11.39 -1.07
C ARG A 205 -9.53 -11.51 -0.68
N LEU A 206 -10.08 -12.66 -1.00
CA LEU A 206 -11.48 -12.97 -0.75
C LEU A 206 -11.66 -14.46 -0.62
N ASP A 207 -12.27 -14.93 0.45
CA ASP A 207 -12.62 -16.33 0.63
C ASP A 207 -14.03 -16.61 0.11
N ARG A 208 -14.18 -17.72 -0.64
CA ARG A 208 -15.46 -18.19 -1.14
C ARG A 208 -15.56 -19.70 -1.04
N THR A 209 -16.79 -20.20 -0.88
CA THR A 209 -17.07 -21.63 -0.92
C THR A 209 -17.54 -22.01 -2.32
N VAL A 210 -17.05 -23.13 -2.80
CA VAL A 210 -17.35 -23.68 -4.12
C VAL A 210 -18.74 -24.32 -4.13
N ASP A 211 -19.56 -23.98 -5.12
CA ASP A 211 -20.90 -24.57 -5.32
C ASP A 211 -20.85 -25.97 -5.96
N SER A 212 -22.03 -26.61 -6.11
CA SER A 212 -22.17 -27.95 -6.75
C SER A 212 -21.76 -28.01 -8.22
N TYR A 213 -21.65 -26.84 -8.88
CA TYR A 213 -21.21 -26.70 -10.26
C TYR A 213 -19.74 -26.31 -10.39
N ARG A 214 -18.97 -26.39 -9.31
CA ARG A 214 -17.55 -25.95 -9.21
C ARG A 214 -17.37 -24.47 -9.54
N ARG A 215 -18.29 -23.64 -9.04
CA ARG A 215 -18.25 -22.18 -9.25
C ARG A 215 -18.14 -21.45 -7.92
N VAL A 216 -17.58 -20.26 -8.00
CA VAL A 216 -17.55 -19.29 -6.92
C VAL A 216 -18.24 -18.00 -7.37
N SER A 217 -18.99 -17.38 -6.48
CA SER A 217 -19.67 -16.12 -6.75
C SER A 217 -18.89 -14.96 -6.16
N PHE A 218 -18.67 -13.92 -6.95
CA PHE A 218 -18.07 -12.68 -6.52
C PHE A 218 -18.91 -11.51 -7.06
N LYS A 219 -19.68 -10.87 -6.17
CA LYS A 219 -20.68 -9.85 -6.56
C LYS A 219 -21.62 -10.37 -7.66
N SER A 220 -21.62 -9.74 -8.84
CA SER A 220 -22.43 -10.17 -9.99
C SER A 220 -21.76 -11.24 -10.85
N LEU A 221 -20.50 -11.58 -10.57
CA LEU A 221 -19.72 -12.50 -11.39
C LEU A 221 -19.77 -13.92 -10.81
N VAL A 222 -20.05 -14.90 -11.65
CA VAL A 222 -19.97 -16.33 -11.32
C VAL A 222 -18.84 -16.95 -12.12
N LEU A 223 -17.84 -17.47 -11.43
CA LEU A 223 -16.62 -18.00 -12.02
C LEU A 223 -16.52 -19.50 -11.80
N LYS A 224 -16.37 -20.26 -12.89
CA LYS A 224 -16.05 -21.70 -12.80
C LYS A 224 -14.57 -21.82 -12.46
N VAL A 225 -14.24 -22.64 -11.45
CA VAL A 225 -12.87 -22.85 -10.98
C VAL A 225 -12.46 -24.29 -11.25
N ASN A 226 -11.29 -24.46 -11.84
CA ASN A 226 -10.73 -25.79 -12.09
C ASN A 226 -10.00 -26.33 -10.84
N GLY A 227 -9.92 -27.67 -10.74
CA GLY A 227 -9.15 -28.32 -9.66
C GLY A 227 -9.76 -28.22 -8.26
N VAL A 228 -11.06 -27.92 -8.16
CA VAL A 228 -11.81 -27.82 -6.90
C VAL A 228 -13.04 -28.71 -6.89
N THR A 229 -13.55 -29.02 -5.70
CA THR A 229 -14.78 -29.78 -5.48
C THR A 229 -15.81 -28.96 -4.70
N GLN A 230 -17.07 -29.40 -4.72
CA GLN A 230 -18.14 -28.76 -3.95
C GLN A 230 -17.77 -28.68 -2.48
N GLY A 231 -17.98 -27.52 -1.86
CA GLY A 231 -17.72 -27.28 -0.45
C GLY A 231 -16.31 -26.81 -0.14
N ASP A 232 -15.37 -26.90 -1.09
CA ASP A 232 -14.02 -26.40 -0.90
C ASP A 232 -14.04 -24.89 -0.61
N LYS A 233 -13.16 -24.46 0.31
CA LYS A 233 -12.89 -23.04 0.55
C LYS A 233 -11.76 -22.60 -0.38
N VAL A 234 -12.06 -21.61 -1.20
CA VAL A 234 -11.12 -21.03 -2.17
C VAL A 234 -10.80 -19.59 -1.77
N ASN A 235 -9.53 -19.29 -1.59
CA ASN A 235 -9.02 -17.92 -1.44
C ASN A 235 -8.75 -17.35 -2.84
N ILE A 236 -9.53 -16.35 -3.24
CA ILE A 236 -9.39 -15.64 -4.51
C ILE A 236 -8.46 -14.46 -4.30
N ARG A 237 -7.32 -14.48 -4.96
CA ARG A 237 -6.32 -13.41 -4.93
C ARG A 237 -6.46 -12.57 -6.20
N ILE A 238 -6.80 -11.29 -6.01
CA ILE A 238 -7.12 -10.36 -7.08
C ILE A 238 -5.95 -9.39 -7.23
N TYR A 239 -5.28 -9.46 -8.38
CA TYR A 239 -4.19 -8.55 -8.72
C TYR A 239 -4.61 -7.64 -9.89
N PRO A 240 -4.93 -6.36 -9.64
CA PRO A 240 -5.22 -5.40 -10.68
C PRO A 240 -3.97 -5.13 -11.55
N MET A 241 -4.02 -5.54 -12.81
CA MET A 241 -2.90 -5.36 -13.74
C MET A 241 -2.85 -3.95 -14.33
N ASN A 242 -4.02 -3.36 -14.54
CA ASN A 242 -4.22 -2.01 -15.04
C ASN A 242 -5.64 -1.53 -14.71
N HIS A 243 -6.05 -0.37 -15.22
CA HIS A 243 -7.39 0.19 -14.97
C HIS A 243 -8.54 -0.63 -15.58
N LEU A 244 -8.29 -1.59 -16.46
CA LEU A 244 -9.32 -2.38 -17.15
C LEU A 244 -9.41 -3.82 -16.65
N LEU A 245 -8.29 -4.45 -16.35
CA LEU A 245 -8.16 -5.88 -16.14
C LEU A 245 -7.47 -6.21 -14.82
N SER A 246 -7.98 -7.25 -14.17
CA SER A 246 -7.35 -7.94 -13.03
C SER A 246 -7.06 -9.39 -13.36
N GLU A 247 -5.99 -9.92 -12.79
CA GLU A 247 -5.69 -11.35 -12.72
C GLU A 247 -6.29 -11.92 -11.44
N LEU A 248 -7.05 -13.00 -11.56
CA LEU A 248 -7.67 -13.74 -10.46
C LEU A 248 -6.91 -15.04 -10.28
N ARG A 249 -6.35 -15.26 -9.11
CA ARG A 249 -5.58 -16.45 -8.76
C ARG A 249 -6.32 -17.20 -7.66
N PHE A 250 -6.76 -18.42 -7.97
CA PHE A 250 -7.59 -19.23 -7.07
C PHE A 250 -6.71 -20.20 -6.29
N TRP A 251 -6.76 -20.09 -4.98
CA TRP A 251 -5.96 -20.89 -4.05
C TRP A 251 -6.88 -21.80 -3.23
N CYS A 252 -6.56 -23.08 -3.18
CA CYS A 252 -7.25 -24.08 -2.38
C CYS A 252 -6.21 -24.96 -1.68
N ASN A 253 -6.30 -25.10 -0.34
CA ASN A 253 -5.38 -25.88 0.47
C ASN A 253 -3.88 -25.56 0.18
N ASP A 254 -3.55 -24.25 0.21
CA ASP A 254 -2.21 -23.70 -0.07
C ASP A 254 -1.64 -24.04 -1.46
N ARG A 255 -2.51 -24.34 -2.42
CA ARG A 255 -2.12 -24.61 -3.81
C ARG A 255 -2.86 -23.67 -4.75
N LEU A 256 -2.13 -23.13 -5.72
CA LEU A 256 -2.71 -22.41 -6.84
C LEU A 256 -3.41 -23.43 -7.77
N VAL A 257 -4.73 -23.39 -7.88
CA VAL A 257 -5.54 -24.34 -8.64
C VAL A 257 -6.01 -23.78 -9.98
N ASP A 258 -6.18 -22.46 -10.10
CA ASP A 258 -6.64 -21.83 -11.35
C ASP A 258 -6.16 -20.37 -11.43
N VAL A 259 -6.02 -19.85 -12.68
CA VAL A 259 -5.70 -18.46 -12.95
C VAL A 259 -6.59 -17.96 -14.08
N GLN A 260 -7.32 -16.88 -13.84
CA GLN A 260 -8.24 -16.27 -14.81
C GLN A 260 -8.04 -14.77 -14.90
N ARG A 261 -8.65 -14.14 -15.90
CA ARG A 261 -8.66 -12.67 -16.05
C ARG A 261 -10.10 -12.18 -16.04
N ALA A 262 -10.35 -11.08 -15.36
CA ALA A 262 -11.66 -10.43 -15.32
C ALA A 262 -11.51 -8.92 -15.54
N LYS A 263 -12.58 -8.30 -16.05
CA LYS A 263 -12.63 -6.84 -16.17
C LYS A 263 -12.90 -6.23 -14.80
N ASN A 264 -12.19 -5.15 -14.48
CA ASN A 264 -12.33 -4.48 -13.18
C ASN A 264 -13.74 -3.97 -12.91
N ARG A 265 -14.48 -3.56 -13.96
CA ARG A 265 -15.88 -3.16 -13.86
C ARG A 265 -16.76 -4.31 -13.34
N ASP A 266 -16.52 -5.54 -13.77
CA ASP A 266 -17.32 -6.71 -13.40
C ASP A 266 -17.01 -7.15 -11.94
N LEU A 267 -15.80 -6.82 -11.46
CA LEU A 267 -15.36 -7.01 -10.08
C LEU A 267 -15.79 -5.85 -9.15
N HIS A 268 -16.37 -4.79 -9.70
CA HIS A 268 -16.68 -3.54 -8.98
C HIS A 268 -15.50 -3.02 -8.14
N LEU A 269 -14.28 -3.15 -8.65
CA LEU A 269 -13.08 -2.64 -8.00
C LEU A 269 -12.91 -1.15 -8.31
N SER A 270 -12.92 -0.32 -7.27
CA SER A 270 -12.48 1.08 -7.37
C SER A 270 -10.96 1.09 -7.24
N ILE A 271 -10.25 0.99 -8.35
CA ILE A 271 -8.77 0.87 -8.36
C ILE A 271 -8.10 2.23 -8.50
N LEU A 272 -8.83 3.25 -8.95
CA LEU A 272 -8.33 4.62 -9.19
C LEU A 272 -9.24 5.65 -8.54
#